data_2b691795e3d53bc04363b6c922efdd33
#
_entry.id   2b691795e3d53bc04363b6c922efdd33
#
_cell.length_a   1.000
_cell.length_b   1.000
_cell.length_c   1.000
_cell.angle_alpha   90.00
_cell.angle_beta   90.00
_cell.angle_gamma   90.00
#
_symmetry.space_group_name_H-M   'P 1'
#
loop_
_entity.id
_entity.type
_entity.pdbx_description
1 polymer ?
#
loop_
_entity_poly.entity_id
_entity_poly.type
_entity_poly.pdbx_seq_one_letter_code
_entity_poly.pdbx_strand_id
1 'polypeptide(L)'
;MSNPRLEIRNLSRRFAGQFAVDDVSLRLEPGQVTCLLGPSGCGKSTTLRIVAGVERQDSGEVLIDGALVCDGTRSQPPELRNIGMMFQDFALFPHLSVWENVAFGLKGAKSMRRARAEELLERVDLAGYGAQMPHELSGG
;
A
#
# COMPACT_ATOMS: atom_id res chain seq x y z
N MET A 1 -16.33 -14.72 16.16
CA MET A 1 -15.29 -13.68 16.29
C MET A 1 -14.84 -13.31 14.89
N SER A 2 -14.88 -12.05 14.50
CA SER A 2 -14.39 -11.61 13.20
C SER A 2 -12.86 -11.74 13.18
N ASN A 3 -12.30 -12.20 12.05
CA ASN A 3 -10.86 -12.19 11.87
C ASN A 3 -10.34 -10.74 11.81
N PRO A 4 -9.18 -10.44 12.39
CA PRO A 4 -8.55 -9.13 12.23
C PRO A 4 -8.28 -8.86 10.75
N ARG A 5 -8.41 -7.60 10.33
CA ARG A 5 -8.10 -7.17 8.98
C ARG A 5 -6.62 -7.36 8.65
N LEU A 6 -5.77 -7.10 9.63
CA LEU A 6 -4.32 -7.31 9.55
C LEU A 6 -3.83 -7.84 10.89
N GLU A 7 -2.99 -8.84 10.87
CA GLU A 7 -2.25 -9.31 12.05
C GLU A 7 -0.79 -9.52 11.67
N ILE A 8 0.09 -8.89 12.43
CA ILE A 8 1.53 -9.04 12.35
C ILE A 8 1.99 -9.72 13.65
N ARG A 9 2.81 -10.75 13.54
CA ARG A 9 3.32 -11.53 14.67
C ARG A 9 4.84 -11.61 14.62
N ASN A 10 5.52 -11.04 15.63
CA ASN A 10 6.97 -11.14 15.86
C ASN A 10 7.79 -10.82 14.59
N LEU A 11 7.38 -9.79 13.86
CA LEU A 11 7.98 -9.41 12.59
C LEU A 11 9.37 -8.82 12.82
N SER A 12 10.37 -9.36 12.13
CA SER A 12 11.73 -8.82 12.16
C SER A 12 12.33 -8.72 10.77
N ARG A 13 13.11 -7.68 10.54
CA ARG A 13 13.86 -7.44 9.31
C ARG A 13 15.16 -6.73 9.59
N ARG A 14 16.25 -7.23 9.02
CA ARG A 14 17.60 -6.63 9.09
C ARG A 14 18.06 -6.15 7.73
N PHE A 15 18.82 -5.09 7.73
CA PHE A 15 19.61 -4.62 6.59
C PHE A 15 21.06 -4.41 7.06
N ALA A 16 22.02 -4.99 6.34
CA ALA A 16 23.44 -4.89 6.69
C ALA A 16 23.74 -5.18 8.18
N GLY A 17 23.06 -6.18 8.76
CA GLY A 17 23.25 -6.60 10.15
C GLY A 17 22.49 -5.77 11.20
N GLN A 18 21.88 -4.67 10.83
CA GLN A 18 21.08 -3.83 11.74
C GLN A 18 19.60 -4.11 11.60
N PHE A 19 18.88 -4.15 12.71
CA PHE A 19 17.42 -4.27 12.68
C PHE A 19 16.78 -2.99 12.15
N ALA A 20 16.02 -3.13 11.06
CA ALA A 20 15.08 -2.12 10.62
C ALA A 20 13.69 -2.32 11.26
N VAL A 21 13.32 -3.59 11.50
CA VAL A 21 12.13 -4.00 12.25
C VAL A 21 12.58 -5.07 13.22
N ASP A 22 12.21 -4.96 14.49
CA ASP A 22 12.64 -5.87 15.55
C ASP A 22 11.44 -6.29 16.40
N ASP A 23 11.04 -7.54 16.25
CA ASP A 23 9.98 -8.22 17.00
C ASP A 23 8.66 -7.44 17.09
N VAL A 24 8.22 -6.85 15.98
CA VAL A 24 6.99 -6.05 15.93
C VAL A 24 5.77 -6.93 15.80
N SER A 25 4.81 -6.74 16.70
CA SER A 25 3.49 -7.36 16.64
C SER A 25 2.40 -6.29 16.66
N LEU A 26 1.41 -6.43 15.78
CA LEU A 26 0.32 -5.48 15.59
C LEU A 26 -0.93 -6.20 15.14
N ARG A 27 -2.09 -5.76 15.63
CA ARG A 27 -3.40 -6.26 15.20
C ARG A 27 -4.30 -5.10 14.84
N LEU A 28 -4.97 -5.21 13.69
CA LEU A 28 -5.91 -4.23 13.17
C LEU A 28 -7.27 -4.89 12.96
N GLU A 29 -8.29 -4.33 13.56
CA GLU A 29 -9.65 -4.80 13.34
C GLU A 29 -10.29 -4.13 12.11
N PRO A 30 -11.32 -4.73 11.50
CA PRO A 30 -12.05 -4.10 10.41
C PRO A 30 -12.57 -2.71 10.78
N GLY A 31 -12.40 -1.74 9.88
CA GLY A 31 -12.86 -0.35 10.10
C GLY A 31 -11.94 0.51 10.97
N GLN A 32 -10.86 -0.04 11.52
CA GLN A 32 -9.87 0.75 12.28
C GLN A 32 -8.90 1.49 11.37
N VAL A 33 -8.50 2.68 11.83
CA VAL A 33 -7.36 3.43 11.32
C VAL A 33 -6.26 3.42 12.39
N THR A 34 -5.07 2.98 12.02
CA THR A 34 -3.91 2.92 12.92
C THR A 34 -2.79 3.77 12.37
N CYS A 35 -2.23 4.63 13.21
CA CYS A 35 -1.06 5.44 12.88
C CYS A 35 0.20 4.84 13.51
N LEU A 36 1.22 4.61 12.67
CA LEU A 36 2.56 4.27 13.13
C LEU A 36 3.36 5.55 13.34
N LEU A 37 3.69 5.86 14.59
CA LEU A 37 4.45 7.04 14.97
C LEU A 37 5.87 6.64 15.39
N GLY A 38 6.81 7.52 15.14
CA GLY A 38 8.21 7.33 15.54
C GLY A 38 9.18 8.13 14.66
N PRO A 39 10.44 8.23 15.05
CA PRO A 39 11.48 8.98 14.33
C PRO A 39 11.74 8.39 12.93
N SER A 40 12.41 9.15 12.08
CA SER A 40 12.88 8.65 10.79
C SER A 40 13.82 7.45 11.00
N GLY A 41 13.66 6.43 10.15
CA GLY A 41 14.51 5.22 10.22
C GLY A 41 14.09 4.16 11.27
N CYS A 42 13.00 4.35 12.02
CA CYS A 42 12.55 3.37 13.01
C CYS A 42 11.74 2.19 12.44
N GLY A 43 11.77 1.95 11.12
CA GLY A 43 11.18 0.76 10.51
C GLY A 43 9.72 0.86 10.05
N LYS A 44 9.04 2.01 10.20
CA LYS A 44 7.64 2.18 9.78
C LYS A 44 7.40 1.82 8.31
N SER A 45 8.17 2.42 7.41
CA SER A 45 8.06 2.17 5.97
C SER A 45 8.43 0.74 5.61
N THR A 46 9.41 0.15 6.29
CA THR A 46 9.81 -1.25 6.11
C THR A 46 8.68 -2.19 6.50
N THR A 47 8.05 -1.96 7.65
CA THR A 47 6.89 -2.74 8.10
C THR A 47 5.74 -2.68 7.09
N LEU A 48 5.39 -1.47 6.60
CA LEU A 48 4.35 -1.31 5.58
C LEU A 48 4.71 -2.01 4.27
N ARG A 49 5.96 -1.94 3.82
CA ARG A 49 6.43 -2.65 2.61
C ARG A 49 6.36 -4.16 2.76
N ILE A 50 6.68 -4.71 3.94
CA ILE A 50 6.54 -6.15 4.22
C ILE A 50 5.07 -6.56 4.17
N VAL A 51 4.18 -5.81 4.80
CA VAL A 51 2.73 -6.05 4.76
C VAL A 51 2.21 -6.04 3.32
N ALA A 52 2.64 -5.07 2.51
CA ALA A 52 2.27 -4.98 1.10
C ALA A 52 2.92 -6.04 0.19
N GLY A 53 3.93 -6.76 0.66
CA GLY A 53 4.64 -7.80 -0.10
C GLY A 53 5.74 -7.27 -1.01
N VAL A 54 6.10 -5.99 -0.89
CA VAL A 54 7.17 -5.34 -1.65
C VAL A 54 8.55 -5.63 -1.04
N GLU A 55 8.60 -5.92 0.24
CA GLU A 55 9.80 -6.29 1.00
C GLU A 55 9.56 -7.63 1.69
N ARG A 56 10.63 -8.41 1.92
CA ARG A 56 10.57 -9.66 2.68
C ARG A 56 11.02 -9.43 4.11
N GLN A 57 10.39 -10.12 5.06
CA GLN A 57 10.87 -10.25 6.43
C GLN A 57 11.93 -11.34 6.55
N ASP A 58 12.70 -11.28 7.63
CA ASP A 58 13.63 -12.35 8.02
C ASP A 58 12.93 -13.38 8.92
N SER A 59 12.00 -12.92 9.76
CA SER A 59 11.18 -13.78 10.63
C SER A 59 9.83 -13.13 10.95
N GLY A 60 8.93 -13.90 11.54
CA GLY A 60 7.58 -13.48 11.88
C GLY A 60 6.57 -13.77 10.77
N GLU A 61 5.31 -13.44 11.05
CA GLU A 61 4.18 -13.74 10.20
C GLU A 61 3.33 -12.51 9.93
N VAL A 62 2.73 -12.46 8.74
CA VAL A 62 1.69 -11.49 8.40
C VAL A 62 0.46 -12.23 7.92
N LEU A 63 -0.69 -11.93 8.52
CA LEU A 63 -2.00 -12.45 8.14
C LEU A 63 -2.90 -11.29 7.71
N ILE A 64 -3.67 -11.50 6.64
CA ILE A 64 -4.68 -10.58 6.12
C ILE A 64 -6.01 -11.31 6.10
N ASP A 65 -7.02 -10.76 6.76
CA ASP A 65 -8.34 -11.38 6.93
C ASP A 65 -8.25 -12.82 7.48
N GLY A 66 -7.26 -13.08 8.34
CA GLY A 66 -6.97 -14.39 8.91
C GLY A 66 -6.20 -15.34 7.99
N ALA A 67 -5.93 -14.98 6.74
CA ALA A 67 -5.12 -15.78 5.82
C ALA A 67 -3.63 -15.41 5.94
N LEU A 68 -2.76 -16.41 6.13
CA LEU A 68 -1.30 -16.21 6.18
C LEU A 68 -0.79 -15.81 4.78
N VAL A 69 -0.23 -14.60 4.67
CA VAL A 69 0.30 -14.06 3.41
C VAL A 69 1.83 -14.10 3.34
N CYS A 70 2.50 -14.08 4.47
CA CYS A 70 3.94 -14.39 4.52
C CYS A 70 4.35 -14.91 5.89
N ASP A 71 5.37 -15.76 5.86
CA ASP A 71 6.13 -16.28 7.00
C ASP A 71 7.62 -16.27 6.62
N GLY A 72 8.49 -16.86 7.45
CA GLY A 72 9.93 -16.95 7.17
C GLY A 72 10.30 -17.75 5.90
N THR A 73 9.37 -18.49 5.29
CA THR A 73 9.59 -19.36 4.13
C THR A 73 8.79 -18.97 2.90
N ARG A 74 7.56 -18.47 3.10
CA ARG A 74 6.61 -18.11 2.05
C ARG A 74 6.38 -16.61 2.04
N SER A 75 6.20 -16.05 0.85
CA SER A 75 5.76 -14.67 0.67
C SER A 75 4.84 -14.61 -0.54
N GLN A 76 3.57 -14.36 -0.27
CA GLN A 76 2.59 -14.09 -1.32
C GLN A 76 2.96 -12.77 -2.01
N PRO A 77 2.98 -12.71 -3.35
CA PRO A 77 3.33 -11.49 -4.06
C PRO A 77 2.27 -10.39 -3.87
N PRO A 78 2.65 -9.11 -4.04
CA PRO A 78 1.78 -7.96 -3.76
C PRO A 78 0.41 -8.02 -4.43
N GLU A 79 0.37 -8.42 -5.70
CA GLU A 79 -0.85 -8.50 -6.52
C GLU A 79 -1.89 -9.50 -6.01
N LEU A 80 -1.49 -10.43 -5.17
CA LEU A 80 -2.39 -11.43 -4.57
C LEU A 80 -2.83 -11.06 -3.14
N ARG A 81 -2.25 -10.02 -2.52
CA ARG A 81 -2.57 -9.64 -1.13
C ARG A 81 -3.82 -8.79 -0.98
N ASN A 82 -4.38 -8.28 -2.06
CA ASN A 82 -5.54 -7.38 -2.06
C ASN A 82 -5.36 -6.16 -1.13
N ILE A 83 -4.16 -5.58 -1.13
CA ILE A 83 -3.78 -4.38 -0.39
C ILE A 83 -3.41 -3.28 -1.38
N GLY A 84 -3.91 -2.07 -1.14
CA GLY A 84 -3.39 -0.86 -1.77
C GLY A 84 -2.27 -0.27 -0.92
N MET A 85 -1.16 0.13 -1.52
CA MET A 85 -0.07 0.84 -0.87
C MET A 85 0.13 2.20 -1.54
N MET A 86 0.21 3.25 -0.73
CA MET A 86 0.63 4.57 -1.18
C MET A 86 2.11 4.75 -0.84
N PHE A 87 2.92 5.03 -1.85
CA PHE A 87 4.34 5.28 -1.67
C PHE A 87 4.60 6.75 -1.34
N GLN A 88 5.69 7.03 -0.65
CA GLN A 88 6.13 8.38 -0.33
C GLN A 88 6.52 9.16 -1.59
N ASP A 89 7.14 8.49 -2.55
CA ASP A 89 7.44 9.02 -3.88
C ASP A 89 6.24 8.73 -4.79
N PHE A 90 5.50 9.71 -5.16
CA PHE A 90 4.22 9.73 -5.88
C PHE A 90 3.82 8.46 -6.69
N ALA A 91 4.79 7.63 -7.11
CA ALA A 91 4.63 6.34 -7.81
C ALA A 91 3.61 6.39 -8.96
N LEU A 92 3.59 7.50 -9.69
CA LEU A 92 2.75 7.70 -10.85
C LEU A 92 3.41 7.13 -12.11
N PHE A 93 2.60 6.61 -13.00
CA PHE A 93 3.04 6.23 -14.35
C PHE A 93 3.22 7.49 -15.20
N PRO A 94 4.45 7.92 -15.53
CA PRO A 94 4.68 9.20 -16.19
C PRO A 94 4.17 9.26 -17.63
N HIS A 95 3.94 8.11 -18.24
CA HIS A 95 3.43 7.95 -19.61
C HIS A 95 1.90 7.83 -19.70
N LEU A 96 1.21 7.84 -18.57
CA LEU A 96 -0.24 7.83 -18.47
C LEU A 96 -0.74 9.18 -18.01
N SER A 97 -1.90 9.62 -18.55
CA SER A 97 -2.60 10.81 -18.08
C SER A 97 -3.09 10.64 -16.63
N VAL A 98 -3.50 11.73 -16.00
CA VAL A 98 -4.02 11.75 -14.63
C VAL A 98 -5.20 10.79 -14.47
N TRP A 99 -6.21 10.84 -15.38
CA TRP A 99 -7.34 9.92 -15.26
C TRP A 99 -6.94 8.45 -15.49
N GLU A 100 -5.94 8.17 -16.34
CA GLU A 100 -5.44 6.81 -16.58
C GLU A 100 -4.68 6.27 -15.36
N ASN A 101 -3.93 7.11 -14.68
CA ASN A 101 -3.31 6.77 -13.39
C ASN A 101 -4.37 6.43 -12.34
N VAL A 102 -5.38 7.28 -12.16
CA VAL A 102 -6.50 7.05 -11.22
C VAL A 102 -7.27 5.77 -11.59
N ALA A 103 -7.48 5.53 -12.88
CA ALA A 103 -8.22 4.38 -13.37
C ALA A 103 -7.39 3.10 -13.50
N PHE A 104 -6.10 3.11 -13.16
CA PHE A 104 -5.18 2.00 -13.48
C PHE A 104 -5.65 0.65 -12.92
N GLY A 105 -6.13 0.62 -11.68
CA GLY A 105 -6.65 -0.58 -11.02
C GLY A 105 -8.11 -0.93 -11.35
N LEU A 106 -8.81 -0.08 -12.10
CA LEU A 106 -10.22 -0.28 -12.41
C LEU A 106 -10.40 -1.27 -13.56
N LYS A 107 -11.38 -2.17 -13.41
CA LYS A 107 -11.81 -3.12 -14.46
C LYS A 107 -13.02 -2.55 -15.22
N GLY A 108 -13.23 -3.01 -16.45
CA GLY A 108 -14.39 -2.64 -17.27
C GLY A 108 -14.05 -1.79 -18.50
N ALA A 109 -15.09 -1.33 -19.20
CA ALA A 109 -14.95 -0.53 -20.42
C ALA A 109 -14.22 0.80 -20.14
N LYS A 110 -13.47 1.31 -21.12
CA LYS A 110 -12.69 2.56 -21.00
C LYS A 110 -13.56 3.75 -20.57
N SER A 111 -14.78 3.87 -21.12
CA SER A 111 -15.73 4.94 -20.78
C SER A 111 -16.15 4.90 -19.31
N MET A 112 -16.44 3.71 -18.77
CA MET A 112 -16.80 3.53 -17.35
C MET A 112 -15.62 3.84 -16.42
N ARG A 113 -14.42 3.36 -16.76
CA ARG A 113 -13.21 3.64 -15.99
C ARG A 113 -12.91 5.13 -15.96
N ARG A 114 -13.06 5.82 -17.11
CA ARG A 114 -12.87 7.26 -17.21
C ARG A 114 -13.90 8.02 -16.38
N ALA A 115 -15.19 7.71 -16.50
CA ALA A 115 -16.22 8.35 -15.70
C ALA A 115 -15.96 8.22 -14.19
N ARG A 116 -15.54 7.01 -13.75
CA ARG A 116 -15.20 6.79 -12.35
C ARG A 116 -13.95 7.57 -11.90
N ALA A 117 -12.93 7.67 -12.76
CA ALA A 117 -11.75 8.45 -12.47
C ALA A 117 -12.07 9.96 -12.34
N GLU A 118 -12.88 10.50 -13.23
CA GLU A 118 -13.32 11.91 -13.18
C GLU A 118 -14.12 12.19 -11.89
N GLU A 119 -15.04 11.32 -11.50
CA GLU A 119 -15.75 11.43 -10.21
C GLU A 119 -14.79 11.45 -9.01
N LEU A 120 -13.76 10.60 -9.03
CA LEU A 120 -12.76 10.58 -7.95
C LEU A 120 -11.89 11.84 -7.93
N LEU A 121 -11.55 12.38 -9.11
CA LEU A 121 -10.80 13.63 -9.23
C LEU A 121 -11.61 14.83 -8.69
N GLU A 122 -12.93 14.89 -8.95
CA GLU A 122 -13.79 15.91 -8.36
C GLU A 122 -13.78 15.87 -6.82
N ARG A 123 -13.76 14.67 -6.23
CA ARG A 123 -13.75 14.51 -4.76
C ARG A 123 -12.48 15.01 -4.07
N VAL A 124 -11.41 15.24 -4.83
CA VAL A 124 -10.13 15.77 -4.34
C VAL A 124 -9.76 17.11 -4.96
N ASP A 125 -10.79 17.84 -5.46
CA ASP A 125 -10.66 19.18 -6.06
C ASP A 125 -9.75 19.23 -7.31
N LEU A 126 -9.65 18.14 -8.04
CA LEU A 126 -8.89 18.02 -9.30
C LEU A 126 -9.82 17.86 -10.52
N ALA A 127 -11.03 18.41 -10.46
CA ALA A 127 -11.95 18.43 -11.58
C ALA A 127 -11.30 19.11 -12.81
N GLY A 128 -11.40 18.46 -13.98
CA GLY A 128 -10.84 18.99 -15.24
C GLY A 128 -9.34 18.69 -15.47
N TYR A 129 -8.63 18.16 -14.50
CA TYR A 129 -7.21 17.81 -14.65
C TYR A 129 -6.98 16.43 -15.26
N GLY A 130 -8.02 15.65 -15.50
CA GLY A 130 -7.91 14.26 -15.94
C GLY A 130 -7.09 14.03 -17.21
N ALA A 131 -7.14 14.95 -18.18
CA ALA A 131 -6.41 14.83 -19.44
C ALA A 131 -4.93 15.24 -19.35
N GLN A 132 -4.50 15.88 -18.27
CA GLN A 132 -3.12 16.32 -18.09
C GLN A 132 -2.19 15.15 -17.79
N MET A 133 -0.90 15.36 -18.03
CA MET A 133 0.14 14.41 -17.64
C MET A 133 0.64 14.70 -16.21
N PRO A 134 1.14 13.69 -15.48
CA PRO A 134 1.60 13.87 -14.09
C PRO A 134 2.60 15.02 -13.89
N HIS A 135 3.50 15.25 -14.84
CA HIS A 135 4.51 16.31 -14.76
C HIS A 135 3.95 17.72 -14.93
N GLU A 136 2.71 17.85 -15.40
CA GLU A 136 2.02 19.13 -15.54
C GLU A 136 1.32 19.56 -14.24
N LEU A 137 1.23 18.65 -13.26
CA LEU A 137 0.66 18.96 -11.95
C LEU A 137 1.75 19.49 -11.01
N SER A 138 1.39 20.48 -10.19
CA SER A 138 2.25 20.93 -9.10
C SER A 138 2.32 19.86 -8.01
N GLY A 139 3.47 19.71 -7.34
CA GLY A 139 3.70 18.72 -6.28
C GLY A 139 3.05 19.06 -4.94
N GLY A 140 1.77 19.40 -4.96
CA GLY A 140 1.06 19.74 -3.73
C GLY A 140 -0.46 19.63 -3.90
#